data_f4ddd061739d05c02775f794e9e127b6
#
_entry.id   f4ddd061739d05c02775f794e9e127b6
#
_cell.length_a   1.000
_cell.length_b   1.000
_cell.length_c   1.000
_cell.angle_alpha   90.00
_cell.angle_beta   90.00
_cell.angle_gamma   90.00
#
_symmetry.space_group_name_H-M   'P 1'
#
loop_
_entity.id
_entity.type
_entity.pdbx_description
1 polymer ?
#
loop_
_entity_poly.entity_id
_entity_poly.type
_entity_poly.pdbx_seq_one_letter_code
_entity_poly.pdbx_strand_id
1 'polypeptide(L)'
;MTEQRFNHKIPRRTFLKVCAAAAAAGLTACGKTQAAAALPELTVGSDNYPPFIYLNNDSTPTGIDVDIATEAFARMGYAVRFEIIDWEQKTKLVESGAIDCIWSCFSMDGREQLYR
;
A
#
# COMPACT_ATOMS: atom_id res chain seq x y z
N MET A 1 -23.39 -22.38 -7.73
CA MET A 1 -22.47 -21.24 -7.67
C MET A 1 -23.09 -20.07 -8.41
N THR A 2 -23.67 -19.13 -7.69
CA THR A 2 -24.47 -18.04 -8.26
C THR A 2 -23.64 -16.78 -8.22
N GLU A 3 -23.19 -16.36 -9.38
CA GLU A 3 -22.46 -15.10 -9.62
C GLU A 3 -23.45 -13.93 -9.48
N GLN A 4 -23.42 -13.23 -8.36
CA GLN A 4 -24.18 -11.99 -8.21
C GLN A 4 -23.41 -10.82 -8.80
N ARG A 5 -23.73 -10.49 -10.04
CA ARG A 5 -23.33 -9.23 -10.69
C ARG A 5 -24.06 -8.07 -10.03
N PHE A 6 -23.33 -7.27 -9.26
CA PHE A 6 -23.82 -5.95 -8.82
C PHE A 6 -23.83 -4.98 -10.00
N ASN A 7 -24.98 -4.92 -10.69
CA ASN A 7 -25.20 -3.93 -11.73
C ASN A 7 -26.09 -2.80 -11.17
N HIS A 8 -25.51 -1.90 -10.38
CA HIS A 8 -26.20 -0.71 -9.91
C HIS A 8 -26.03 0.43 -10.94
N LYS A 9 -26.93 0.48 -11.93
CA LYS A 9 -27.05 1.64 -12.80
C LYS A 9 -27.80 2.74 -12.03
N ILE A 10 -27.05 3.71 -11.52
CA ILE A 10 -27.64 4.94 -10.94
C ILE A 10 -28.20 5.78 -12.11
N PRO A 11 -29.49 6.07 -12.17
CA PRO A 11 -30.05 6.87 -13.24
C PRO A 11 -29.53 8.32 -13.16
N ARG A 12 -29.14 8.87 -14.30
CA ARG A 12 -28.54 10.22 -14.42
C ARG A 12 -29.35 11.33 -13.73
N ARG A 13 -30.67 11.17 -13.62
CA ARG A 13 -31.56 12.12 -12.93
C ARG A 13 -31.40 12.14 -11.41
N THR A 14 -30.99 11.03 -10.80
CA THR A 14 -30.75 10.93 -9.36
C THR A 14 -29.42 11.58 -9.00
N PHE A 15 -28.41 11.48 -9.87
CA PHE A 15 -27.11 12.11 -9.69
C PHE A 15 -27.22 13.65 -9.69
N LEU A 16 -28.01 14.22 -10.60
CA LEU A 16 -28.24 15.67 -10.70
C LEU A 16 -29.01 16.24 -9.48
N LYS A 17 -29.92 15.47 -8.88
CA LYS A 17 -30.66 15.91 -7.69
C LYS A 17 -29.81 15.92 -6.42
N VAL A 18 -28.83 15.00 -6.31
CA VAL A 18 -27.89 14.94 -5.18
C VAL A 18 -26.87 16.09 -5.26
N CYS A 19 -26.41 16.47 -6.48
CA CYS A 19 -25.50 17.59 -6.64
C CYS A 19 -26.15 18.97 -6.36
N ALA A 20 -27.47 19.13 -6.61
CA ALA A 20 -28.17 20.38 -6.36
C ALA A 20 -28.47 20.65 -4.88
N ALA A 21 -28.57 19.62 -4.05
CA ALA A 21 -28.80 19.76 -2.63
C ALA A 21 -27.53 20.11 -1.82
N ALA A 22 -26.33 19.82 -2.38
CA ALA A 22 -25.05 20.10 -1.73
C ALA A 22 -24.58 21.56 -1.90
N ALA A 23 -25.18 22.35 -2.78
CA ALA A 23 -24.75 23.71 -3.09
C ALA A 23 -25.33 24.78 -2.14
N ALA A 24 -26.28 24.45 -1.27
CA ALA A 24 -26.96 25.43 -0.40
C ALA A 24 -26.48 25.48 1.06
N ALA A 25 -25.56 24.62 1.46
CA ALA A 25 -25.06 24.54 2.86
C ALA A 25 -23.58 24.91 3.04
N GLY A 26 -22.94 25.52 2.06
CA GLY A 26 -21.47 25.67 1.99
C GLY A 26 -20.89 27.05 2.26
N LEU A 27 -21.50 27.92 3.09
CA LEU A 27 -20.94 29.25 3.30
C LEU A 27 -20.61 29.61 4.77
N THR A 28 -20.49 28.62 5.66
CA THR A 28 -19.95 28.89 7.01
C THR A 28 -19.11 27.72 7.53
N ALA A 29 -17.90 27.56 7.04
CA ALA A 29 -16.87 26.82 7.80
C ALA A 29 -15.49 27.32 7.42
N CYS A 30 -15.06 28.38 8.06
CA CYS A 30 -13.65 28.68 8.25
C CYS A 30 -12.93 27.47 8.85
N GLY A 31 -11.87 27.02 8.18
CA GLY A 31 -10.68 26.49 8.82
C GLY A 31 -10.82 25.16 9.58
N LYS A 32 -11.13 24.06 8.90
CA LYS A 32 -10.53 22.78 9.26
C LYS A 32 -9.81 22.26 8.03
N THR A 33 -8.50 22.47 8.01
CA THR A 33 -7.61 21.69 7.16
C THR A 33 -7.89 20.23 7.50
N GLN A 34 -8.65 19.54 6.64
CA GLN A 34 -8.85 18.11 6.74
C GLN A 34 -7.46 17.53 6.51
N ALA A 35 -6.81 17.11 7.59
CA ALA A 35 -5.56 16.37 7.50
C ALA A 35 -5.85 15.23 6.52
N ALA A 36 -5.11 15.19 5.41
CA ALA A 36 -5.22 14.08 4.48
C ALA A 36 -5.03 12.82 5.30
N ALA A 37 -6.01 11.92 5.29
CA ALA A 37 -5.93 10.68 6.02
C ALA A 37 -4.62 9.99 5.60
N ALA A 38 -3.74 9.69 6.55
CA ALA A 38 -2.51 9.00 6.28
C ALA A 38 -2.83 7.67 5.59
N LEU A 39 -2.09 7.34 4.54
CA LEU A 39 -2.26 6.05 3.88
C LEU A 39 -1.97 4.92 4.87
N PRO A 40 -2.70 3.80 4.79
CA PRO A 40 -2.35 2.62 5.56
C PRO A 40 -0.92 2.19 5.20
N GLU A 41 -0.12 1.88 6.22
CA GLU A 41 1.28 1.51 6.06
C GLU A 41 1.45 -0.01 6.02
N LEU A 42 2.24 -0.48 5.07
CA LEU A 42 2.70 -1.86 4.97
C LEU A 42 4.16 -1.97 5.39
N THR A 43 4.48 -2.97 6.18
CA THR A 43 5.86 -3.32 6.54
C THR A 43 6.42 -4.35 5.57
N VAL A 44 7.47 -3.97 4.87
CA VAL A 44 8.15 -4.80 3.88
C VAL A 44 9.48 -5.28 4.43
N GLY A 45 9.62 -6.58 4.62
CA GLY A 45 10.87 -7.20 5.03
C GLY A 45 11.82 -7.42 3.86
N SER A 46 13.08 -7.08 4.03
CA SER A 46 14.12 -7.29 3.03
C SER A 46 15.47 -7.63 3.65
N ASP A 47 16.37 -8.17 2.85
CA ASP A 47 17.78 -8.28 3.19
C ASP A 47 18.56 -7.04 2.79
N ASN A 48 19.82 -6.97 3.17
CA ASN A 48 20.72 -5.90 2.78
C ASN A 48 21.49 -6.31 1.51
N TYR A 49 21.03 -5.83 0.35
CA TYR A 49 21.55 -6.24 -0.96
C TYR A 49 21.79 -5.03 -1.88
N PRO A 50 22.89 -4.28 -1.72
CA PRO A 50 23.23 -3.16 -2.59
C PRO A 50 23.45 -3.59 -4.05
N PRO A 51 23.05 -2.81 -5.07
CA PRO A 51 22.45 -1.47 -4.99
C PRO A 51 20.90 -1.49 -4.91
N PHE A 52 20.31 -2.66 -4.78
CA PHE A 52 18.85 -2.84 -4.88
C PHE A 52 18.16 -2.37 -3.61
N ILE A 53 18.62 -2.81 -2.44
CA ILE A 53 18.12 -2.39 -1.15
C ILE A 53 19.26 -2.42 -0.11
N TYR A 54 19.43 -1.34 0.61
CA TYR A 54 20.46 -1.21 1.64
C TYR A 54 20.16 -0.02 2.57
N LEU A 55 20.84 0.06 3.69
CA LEU A 55 20.76 1.22 4.58
C LEU A 55 21.82 2.26 4.18
N ASN A 56 21.39 3.49 4.02
CA ASN A 56 22.32 4.61 3.86
C ASN A 56 23.02 4.97 5.19
N ASN A 57 23.83 6.02 5.17
CA ASN A 57 24.56 6.48 6.36
C ASN A 57 23.66 6.92 7.52
N ASP A 58 22.42 7.30 7.23
CA ASP A 58 21.40 7.70 8.20
C ASP A 58 20.52 6.52 8.65
N SER A 59 20.92 5.29 8.31
CA SER A 59 20.17 4.06 8.56
C SER A 59 18.78 4.04 7.90
N THR A 60 18.61 4.82 6.82
CA THR A 60 17.37 4.83 6.03
C THR A 60 17.47 3.82 4.89
N PRO A 61 16.47 2.94 4.72
CA PRO A 61 16.40 2.04 3.58
C PRO A 61 16.37 2.83 2.27
N THR A 62 17.24 2.46 1.34
CA THR A 62 17.40 3.11 0.04
C THR A 62 17.81 2.07 -1.01
N GLY A 63 17.67 2.43 -2.29
CA GLY A 63 18.05 1.60 -3.42
C GLY A 63 16.93 1.48 -4.45
N ILE A 64 17.24 0.79 -5.53
CA ILE A 64 16.35 0.65 -6.70
C ILE A 64 15.01 0.01 -6.29
N ASP A 65 15.06 -1.03 -5.50
CA ASP A 65 13.87 -1.76 -5.05
C ASP A 65 13.01 -0.96 -4.09
N VAL A 66 13.64 -0.13 -3.25
CA VAL A 66 12.92 0.79 -2.35
C VAL A 66 12.09 1.80 -3.15
N ASP A 67 12.70 2.38 -4.20
CA ASP A 67 12.02 3.36 -5.06
C ASP A 67 10.86 2.71 -5.83
N ILE A 68 11.11 1.55 -6.43
CA ILE A 68 10.09 0.81 -7.20
C ILE A 68 8.93 0.40 -6.30
N ALA A 69 9.20 -0.21 -5.16
CA ALA A 69 8.16 -0.67 -4.26
C ALA A 69 7.36 0.49 -3.67
N THR A 70 8.03 1.56 -3.27
CA THR A 70 7.37 2.76 -2.74
C THR A 70 6.39 3.33 -3.75
N GLU A 71 6.77 3.48 -5.01
CA GLU A 71 5.89 3.96 -6.07
C GLU A 71 4.76 2.98 -6.38
N ALA A 72 5.06 1.68 -6.44
CA ALA A 72 4.06 0.66 -6.72
C ALA A 72 2.96 0.62 -5.65
N PHE A 73 3.35 0.60 -4.37
CA PHE A 73 2.40 0.58 -3.26
C PHE A 73 1.64 1.90 -3.12
N ALA A 74 2.29 3.05 -3.38
CA ALA A 74 1.61 4.34 -3.38
C ALA A 74 0.47 4.40 -4.41
N ARG A 75 0.67 3.84 -5.60
CA ARG A 75 -0.40 3.70 -6.62
C ARG A 75 -1.55 2.80 -6.17
N MET A 76 -1.28 1.87 -5.28
CA MET A 76 -2.28 0.98 -4.67
C MET A 76 -2.97 1.60 -3.44
N GLY A 77 -2.54 2.80 -3.02
CA GLY A 77 -3.11 3.49 -1.86
C GLY A 77 -2.47 3.12 -0.52
N TYR A 78 -1.24 2.63 -0.51
CA TYR A 78 -0.49 2.27 0.68
C TYR A 78 0.79 3.09 0.81
N ALA A 79 1.18 3.39 2.05
CA ALA A 79 2.54 3.77 2.40
C ALA A 79 3.37 2.51 2.67
N VAL A 80 4.69 2.59 2.54
CA VAL A 80 5.58 1.45 2.76
C VAL A 80 6.67 1.83 3.75
N ARG A 81 6.91 0.93 4.69
CA ARG A 81 8.05 0.95 5.59
C ARG A 81 8.92 -0.28 5.35
N PHE A 82 10.16 -0.06 4.94
CA PHE A 82 11.12 -1.15 4.79
C PHE A 82 11.80 -1.48 6.09
N GLU A 83 12.01 -2.76 6.32
CA GLU A 83 12.73 -3.30 7.46
C GLU A 83 13.77 -4.32 6.98
N ILE A 84 15.04 -4.09 7.34
CA ILE A 84 16.09 -5.07 7.07
C ILE A 84 15.97 -6.16 8.13
N ILE A 85 15.68 -7.36 7.67
CA ILE A 85 15.38 -8.52 8.53
C ILE A 85 16.52 -9.55 8.50
N ASP A 86 16.52 -10.43 9.50
CA ASP A 86 17.26 -11.68 9.38
C ASP A 86 16.58 -12.56 8.32
N TRP A 87 17.27 -12.73 7.19
CA TRP A 87 16.71 -13.40 6.01
C TRP A 87 16.27 -14.84 6.26
N GLU A 88 16.89 -15.52 7.20
CA GLU A 88 16.51 -16.89 7.58
C GLU A 88 15.15 -16.93 8.32
N GLN A 89 14.74 -15.81 8.90
CA GLN A 89 13.46 -15.70 9.61
C GLN A 89 12.30 -15.20 8.71
N LYS A 90 12.55 -14.87 7.44
CA LYS A 90 11.56 -14.24 6.54
C LYS A 90 10.19 -14.91 6.53
N THR A 91 10.13 -16.23 6.41
CA THR A 91 8.87 -17.00 6.36
C THR A 91 8.10 -16.87 7.68
N LYS A 92 8.79 -17.03 8.79
CA LYS A 92 8.22 -16.87 10.14
C LYS A 92 7.67 -15.48 10.39
N LEU A 93 8.37 -14.45 9.92
CA LEU A 93 7.96 -13.06 10.09
C LEU A 93 6.69 -12.75 9.32
N VAL A 94 6.55 -13.28 8.09
CA VAL A 94 5.32 -13.16 7.31
C VAL A 94 4.17 -13.96 7.95
N GLU A 95 4.41 -15.21 8.32
CA GLU A 95 3.39 -16.08 8.92
C GLU A 95 2.86 -15.54 10.25
N SER A 96 3.72 -14.89 11.03
CA SER A 96 3.32 -14.25 12.30
C SER A 96 2.65 -12.89 12.13
N GLY A 97 2.70 -12.30 10.92
CA GLY A 97 2.22 -10.95 10.67
C GLY A 97 3.14 -9.84 11.23
N ALA A 98 4.40 -10.17 11.57
CA ALA A 98 5.37 -9.18 11.99
C ALA A 98 5.80 -8.27 10.83
N ILE A 99 5.79 -8.80 9.62
CA ILE A 99 5.90 -8.07 8.36
C ILE A 99 4.75 -8.48 7.44
N ASP A 100 4.32 -7.59 6.56
CA ASP A 100 3.20 -7.83 5.65
C ASP A 100 3.63 -8.59 4.39
N CYS A 101 4.82 -8.30 3.88
CA CYS A 101 5.38 -8.98 2.72
C CYS A 101 6.91 -8.93 2.70
N ILE A 102 7.48 -9.66 1.76
CA ILE A 102 8.90 -9.68 1.45
C ILE A 102 9.11 -9.02 0.10
N TRP A 103 10.10 -8.14 0.01
CA TRP A 103 10.55 -7.57 -1.25
C TRP A 103 12.07 -7.54 -1.28
N SER A 104 12.65 -8.32 -2.17
CA SER A 104 14.09 -8.41 -2.42
C SER A 104 14.32 -9.03 -3.80
N CYS A 105 15.58 -9.09 -4.25
CA CYS A 105 15.99 -9.83 -5.44
C CYS A 105 15.87 -11.36 -5.23
N PHE A 106 14.70 -11.81 -4.82
CA PHE A 106 14.40 -13.17 -4.41
C PHE A 106 13.68 -13.92 -5.53
N SER A 107 14.36 -14.91 -6.14
CA SER A 107 13.74 -15.74 -7.19
C SER A 107 12.59 -16.57 -6.62
N MET A 108 11.49 -16.60 -7.37
CA MET A 108 10.33 -17.44 -7.09
C MET A 108 10.48 -18.87 -7.65
N ASP A 109 11.51 -19.15 -8.45
CA ASP A 109 11.71 -20.45 -9.08
C ASP A 109 11.78 -21.58 -8.05
N GLY A 110 10.86 -22.53 -8.16
CA GLY A 110 10.72 -23.64 -7.23
C GLY A 110 10.12 -23.29 -5.86
N ARG A 111 9.59 -22.07 -5.69
CA ARG A 111 9.01 -21.57 -4.44
C ARG A 111 7.58 -21.07 -4.57
N GLU A 112 6.94 -21.29 -5.71
CA GLU A 112 5.62 -20.79 -6.07
C GLU A 112 4.53 -21.28 -5.10
N GLN A 113 4.79 -22.37 -4.39
CA GLN A 113 3.86 -22.93 -3.40
C GLN A 113 4.04 -22.32 -2.00
N LEU A 114 5.17 -21.67 -1.75
CA LEU A 114 5.50 -21.11 -0.43
C LEU A 114 5.12 -19.63 -0.32
N TYR A 115 5.19 -18.90 -1.42
CA TYR A 115 4.94 -17.46 -1.47
C TYR A 115 3.90 -17.14 -2.55
N ARG A 116 2.83 -16.46 -2.18
CA ARG A 116 1.73 -16.04 -3.06
C ARG A 116 1.35 -14.60 -2.80
#